data_7e98ee91bd1a52be5adccdf32eac6f1e
#
_entry.id   7e98ee91bd1a52be5adccdf32eac6f1e
#
_cell.length_a   1.000
_cell.length_b   1.000
_cell.length_c   1.000
_cell.angle_alpha   90.00
_cell.angle_beta   90.00
_cell.angle_gamma   90.00
#
_symmetry.space_group_name_H-M   'P 1'
#
loop_
_entity.id
_entity.type
_entity.pdbx_description
1 polymer ?
#
loop_
_entity_poly.entity_id
_entity_poly.type
_entity_poly.pdbx_seq_one_letter_code
_entity_poly.pdbx_strand_id
1 'polypeptide(L)'
;KFGTFTALNGVSLNVLPGEVHALLGDNGAGKSTLIKVLSGVHKPTSGVIKVDGNEVKFGSPREATSAGIGTVYQDLALNALTSVTRNFFLGNELKKGPGPLGILDFKNMNEITIAEMGKIGINISDPTQLVGTMSGGQRQTLAIARAIYFGAKILILDEPTSALGQKQQMEVLKTIKKVQQLGNIAIILITHNEIHARLIADRFTFLSLGEVIGSGKSSELGGDDVKRLMAGGAQIGDLAKELEAV
;
A
#
# COMPACT_ATOMS: atom_id res chain seq x y z
N LYS A 1 18.64 -11.40 1.23
CA LYS A 1 19.59 -11.54 2.36
C LYS A 1 20.30 -10.22 2.60
N PHE A 2 20.69 -9.94 3.84
CA PHE A 2 21.52 -8.81 4.24
C PHE A 2 22.77 -9.42 4.92
N GLY A 3 23.86 -9.52 4.16
CA GLY A 3 25.03 -10.29 4.61
C GLY A 3 24.65 -11.76 4.90
N THR A 4 24.88 -12.20 6.13
CA THR A 4 24.51 -13.56 6.61
C THR A 4 23.05 -13.68 7.03
N PHE A 5 22.34 -12.57 7.25
CA PHE A 5 20.94 -12.56 7.70
C PHE A 5 19.98 -12.76 6.54
N THR A 6 19.10 -13.75 6.63
CA THR A 6 18.05 -14.03 5.66
C THR A 6 16.74 -13.39 6.13
N ALA A 7 16.40 -12.23 5.56
CA ALA A 7 15.20 -11.48 5.94
C ALA A 7 13.92 -12.00 5.26
N LEU A 8 14.04 -12.68 4.11
CA LEU A 8 12.95 -13.37 3.42
C LEU A 8 13.47 -14.70 2.91
N ASN A 9 12.74 -15.78 3.14
CA ASN A 9 13.10 -17.12 2.76
C ASN A 9 11.93 -17.81 2.04
N GLY A 10 12.04 -17.99 0.73
CA GLY A 10 11.05 -18.70 -0.08
C GLY A 10 9.65 -18.03 -0.12
N VAL A 11 9.54 -16.72 0.10
CA VAL A 11 8.27 -16.01 0.07
C VAL A 11 7.76 -15.92 -1.36
N SER A 12 6.57 -16.48 -1.60
CA SER A 12 5.84 -16.35 -2.87
C SER A 12 4.48 -15.71 -2.62
N LEU A 13 4.12 -14.74 -3.47
CA LEU A 13 2.86 -14.00 -3.41
C LEU A 13 2.31 -13.83 -4.83
N ASN A 14 1.03 -14.06 -5.02
CA ASN A 14 0.33 -13.77 -6.28
C ASN A 14 -0.91 -12.91 -5.97
N VAL A 15 -1.07 -11.82 -6.72
CA VAL A 15 -2.18 -10.88 -6.55
C VAL A 15 -2.82 -10.61 -7.91
N LEU A 16 -4.14 -10.68 -7.98
CA LEU A 16 -4.89 -10.52 -9.22
C LEU A 16 -5.45 -9.08 -9.35
N PRO A 17 -5.65 -8.56 -10.57
CA PRO A 17 -6.39 -7.32 -10.76
C PRO A 17 -7.78 -7.37 -10.09
N GLY A 18 -8.17 -6.28 -9.43
CA GLY A 18 -9.41 -6.21 -8.67
C GLY A 18 -9.41 -6.97 -7.33
N GLU A 19 -8.28 -7.57 -6.94
CA GLU A 19 -8.11 -8.29 -5.67
C GLU A 19 -7.48 -7.37 -4.62
N VAL A 20 -7.98 -7.42 -3.40
CA VAL A 20 -7.28 -6.93 -2.20
C VAL A 20 -6.64 -8.12 -1.50
N HIS A 21 -5.33 -8.21 -1.57
CA HIS A 21 -4.54 -9.22 -0.92
C HIS A 21 -3.87 -8.65 0.35
N ALA A 22 -4.30 -9.10 1.51
CA ALA A 22 -3.71 -8.67 2.77
C ALA A 22 -2.44 -9.48 3.08
N LEU A 23 -1.35 -8.76 3.30
CA LEU A 23 -0.09 -9.29 3.81
C LEU A 23 0.00 -8.98 5.31
N LEU A 24 -0.19 -10.00 6.11
CA LEU A 24 -0.28 -9.93 7.56
C LEU A 24 0.97 -10.53 8.21
N GLY A 25 1.22 -10.19 9.45
CA GLY A 25 2.31 -10.72 10.25
C GLY A 25 2.75 -9.71 11.30
N ASP A 26 3.48 -10.18 12.30
CA ASP A 26 3.96 -9.35 13.40
C ASP A 26 5.12 -8.43 12.98
N ASN A 27 5.55 -7.58 13.90
CA ASN A 27 6.72 -6.74 13.69
C ASN A 27 7.96 -7.64 13.51
N GLY A 28 8.82 -7.31 12.54
CA GLY A 28 9.97 -8.15 12.20
C GLY A 28 9.66 -9.34 11.28
N ALA A 29 8.41 -9.62 10.91
CA ALA A 29 8.04 -10.75 10.05
C ALA A 29 8.60 -10.69 8.61
N GLY A 30 9.17 -9.56 8.19
CA GLY A 30 9.74 -9.39 6.83
C GLY A 30 8.86 -8.55 5.88
N LYS A 31 7.68 -8.09 6.30
CA LYS A 31 6.74 -7.31 5.47
C LYS A 31 7.41 -6.10 4.80
N SER A 32 8.06 -5.24 5.58
CA SER A 32 8.75 -4.05 5.06
C SER A 32 9.91 -4.39 4.11
N THR A 33 10.58 -5.54 4.31
CA THR A 33 11.61 -6.02 3.39
C THR A 33 10.98 -6.41 2.06
N LEU A 34 9.84 -7.13 2.07
CA LEU A 34 9.13 -7.51 0.85
C LEU A 34 8.63 -6.28 0.09
N ILE A 35 8.05 -5.28 0.79
CA ILE A 35 7.68 -4.00 0.16
C ILE A 35 8.88 -3.36 -0.54
N LYS A 36 10.02 -3.25 0.15
CA LYS A 36 11.23 -2.63 -0.41
C LYS A 36 11.77 -3.38 -1.63
N VAL A 37 11.57 -4.69 -1.69
CA VAL A 37 11.90 -5.50 -2.88
C VAL A 37 10.92 -5.22 -4.02
N LEU A 38 9.61 -5.24 -3.75
CA LEU A 38 8.58 -4.99 -4.76
C LEU A 38 8.61 -3.55 -5.29
N SER A 39 8.91 -2.57 -4.43
CA SER A 39 9.04 -1.16 -4.80
C SER A 39 10.40 -0.79 -5.42
N GLY A 40 11.31 -1.76 -5.65
CA GLY A 40 12.60 -1.52 -6.28
C GLY A 40 13.65 -0.81 -5.41
N VAL A 41 13.39 -0.67 -4.10
CA VAL A 41 14.37 -0.11 -3.13
C VAL A 41 15.49 -1.11 -2.86
N HIS A 42 15.16 -2.40 -2.81
CA HIS A 42 16.12 -3.48 -2.64
C HIS A 42 16.06 -4.48 -3.79
N LYS A 43 17.21 -4.93 -4.26
CA LYS A 43 17.29 -6.04 -5.21
C LYS A 43 17.12 -7.36 -4.47
N PRO A 44 16.27 -8.28 -4.94
CA PRO A 44 16.18 -9.62 -4.35
C PRO A 44 17.51 -10.37 -4.57
N THR A 45 17.94 -11.15 -3.58
CA THR A 45 19.13 -12.02 -3.70
C THR A 45 18.85 -13.18 -4.65
N SER A 46 17.62 -13.68 -4.65
CA SER A 46 17.13 -14.78 -5.52
C SER A 46 15.61 -14.63 -5.68
N GLY A 47 15.05 -15.38 -6.63
CA GLY A 47 13.62 -15.32 -6.97
C GLY A 47 13.36 -14.37 -8.13
N VAL A 48 12.09 -14.29 -8.54
CA VAL A 48 11.64 -13.47 -9.67
C VAL A 48 10.42 -12.64 -9.29
N ILE A 49 10.31 -11.45 -9.86
CA ILE A 49 9.11 -10.61 -9.80
C ILE A 49 8.49 -10.63 -11.18
N LYS A 50 7.17 -10.83 -11.25
CA LYS A 50 6.42 -10.78 -12.51
C LYS A 50 5.32 -9.73 -12.41
N VAL A 51 5.17 -8.92 -13.45
CA VAL A 51 4.07 -7.97 -13.64
C VAL A 51 3.39 -8.31 -14.94
N ASP A 52 2.09 -8.53 -14.93
CA ASP A 52 1.31 -8.98 -16.10
C ASP A 52 1.93 -10.24 -16.76
N GLY A 53 2.45 -11.18 -15.96
CA GLY A 53 3.09 -12.40 -16.42
C GLY A 53 4.54 -12.27 -16.90
N ASN A 54 5.03 -11.05 -17.11
CA ASN A 54 6.39 -10.78 -17.58
C ASN A 54 7.36 -10.62 -16.40
N GLU A 55 8.51 -11.25 -16.50
CA GLU A 55 9.58 -11.08 -15.50
C GLU A 55 10.14 -9.66 -15.58
N VAL A 56 10.24 -9.01 -14.42
CA VAL A 56 10.78 -7.67 -14.27
C VAL A 56 11.92 -7.66 -13.25
N LYS A 57 12.87 -6.78 -13.46
CA LYS A 57 14.00 -6.53 -12.54
C LYS A 57 14.11 -5.05 -12.32
N PHE A 58 14.08 -4.63 -11.07
CA PHE A 58 14.16 -3.21 -10.71
C PHE A 58 15.55 -2.88 -10.18
N GLY A 59 16.16 -1.86 -10.76
CA GLY A 59 17.37 -1.23 -10.25
C GLY A 59 17.11 -0.02 -9.35
N SER A 60 15.85 0.49 -9.39
CA SER A 60 15.43 1.69 -8.67
C SER A 60 13.90 1.71 -8.46
N PRO A 61 13.39 2.50 -7.49
CA PRO A 61 11.95 2.73 -7.31
C PRO A 61 11.27 3.33 -8.55
N ARG A 62 11.99 4.14 -9.33
CA ARG A 62 11.47 4.71 -10.57
C ARG A 62 11.14 3.63 -11.61
N GLU A 63 11.96 2.59 -11.70
CA GLU A 63 11.70 1.46 -12.61
C GLU A 63 10.49 0.65 -12.15
N ALA A 64 10.32 0.41 -10.84
CA ALA A 64 9.14 -0.25 -10.30
C ALA A 64 7.86 0.56 -10.60
N THR A 65 7.90 1.89 -10.41
CA THR A 65 6.79 2.77 -10.76
C THR A 65 6.49 2.73 -12.26
N SER A 66 7.51 2.75 -13.12
CA SER A 66 7.33 2.65 -14.58
C SER A 66 6.73 1.30 -15.01
N ALA A 67 6.95 0.24 -14.24
CA ALA A 67 6.33 -1.07 -14.45
C ALA A 67 4.89 -1.15 -13.89
N GLY A 68 4.38 -0.08 -13.30
CA GLY A 68 3.02 0.00 -12.76
C GLY A 68 2.89 -0.38 -11.28
N ILE A 69 3.98 -0.38 -10.51
CA ILE A 69 3.93 -0.61 -9.06
C ILE A 69 3.91 0.75 -8.34
N GLY A 70 2.76 1.11 -7.79
CA GLY A 70 2.58 2.27 -6.92
C GLY A 70 2.68 1.88 -5.46
N THR A 71 3.50 2.55 -4.67
CA THR A 71 3.63 2.29 -3.24
C THR A 71 3.23 3.52 -2.44
N VAL A 72 2.29 3.34 -1.53
CA VAL A 72 1.89 4.32 -0.52
C VAL A 72 2.43 3.83 0.82
N TYR A 73 3.48 4.46 1.28
CA TYR A 73 4.12 4.15 2.56
C TYR A 73 3.34 4.72 3.74
N GLN A 74 3.61 4.23 4.92
CA GLN A 74 3.06 4.75 6.17
C GLN A 74 3.36 6.25 6.34
N ASP A 75 4.58 6.69 6.00
CA ASP A 75 4.90 8.10 5.78
C ASP A 75 4.56 8.46 4.34
N LEU A 76 3.51 9.27 4.17
CA LEU A 76 2.93 9.59 2.85
C LEU A 76 3.84 10.45 1.97
N ALA A 77 4.95 10.97 2.50
CA ALA A 77 5.84 11.90 1.81
C ALA A 77 5.08 13.09 1.18
N LEU A 78 4.08 13.61 1.91
CA LEU A 78 3.30 14.79 1.52
C LEU A 78 3.84 16.02 2.23
N ASN A 79 4.00 17.11 1.49
CA ASN A 79 4.40 18.39 2.07
C ASN A 79 3.18 19.15 2.58
N ALA A 80 3.07 19.25 3.91
CA ALA A 80 1.95 19.93 4.57
C ALA A 80 1.81 21.42 4.22
N LEU A 81 2.89 22.08 3.83
CA LEU A 81 2.96 23.51 3.52
C LEU A 81 2.67 23.84 2.06
N THR A 82 2.37 22.85 1.24
CA THR A 82 2.01 23.06 -0.17
C THR A 82 0.59 22.60 -0.45
N SER A 83 0.03 23.05 -1.57
CA SER A 83 -1.36 22.76 -1.93
C SER A 83 -1.57 21.27 -2.27
N VAL A 84 -2.83 20.85 -2.22
CA VAL A 84 -3.26 19.51 -2.64
C VAL A 84 -2.80 19.22 -4.06
N THR A 85 -3.06 20.12 -5.00
CA THR A 85 -2.63 19.99 -6.40
C THR A 85 -1.12 19.86 -6.56
N ARG A 86 -0.34 20.68 -5.82
CA ARG A 86 1.12 20.57 -5.88
C ARG A 86 1.63 19.24 -5.33
N ASN A 87 1.02 18.73 -4.27
CA ASN A 87 1.35 17.39 -3.76
C ASN A 87 0.94 16.28 -4.74
N PHE A 88 -0.23 16.42 -5.39
CA PHE A 88 -0.70 15.45 -6.36
C PHE A 88 0.27 15.30 -7.54
N PHE A 89 0.73 16.42 -8.09
CA PHE A 89 1.62 16.46 -9.26
C PHE A 89 3.11 16.55 -8.93
N LEU A 90 3.52 16.46 -7.68
CA LEU A 90 4.91 16.62 -7.26
C LEU A 90 5.87 15.72 -8.07
N GLY A 91 6.77 16.33 -8.84
CA GLY A 91 7.71 15.64 -9.73
C GLY A 91 7.14 15.24 -11.11
N ASN A 92 5.85 15.53 -11.38
CA ASN A 92 5.16 15.26 -12.65
C ASN A 92 4.25 16.44 -13.04
N GLU A 93 4.70 17.67 -12.78
CA GLU A 93 3.90 18.87 -12.99
C GLU A 93 3.60 19.08 -14.49
N LEU A 94 2.34 19.42 -14.79
CA LEU A 94 1.90 19.76 -16.15
C LEU A 94 2.38 21.17 -16.50
N LYS A 95 2.85 21.33 -17.74
CA LYS A 95 3.37 22.60 -18.26
C LYS A 95 2.64 23.01 -19.52
N LYS A 96 2.44 24.32 -19.69
CA LYS A 96 2.02 24.97 -20.94
C LYS A 96 3.24 25.48 -21.68
N GLY A 97 3.26 25.28 -22.99
CA GLY A 97 4.33 25.75 -23.88
C GLY A 97 5.42 24.68 -24.12
N PRO A 98 6.24 24.90 -25.17
CA PRO A 98 7.25 23.95 -25.58
C PRO A 98 8.48 23.99 -24.68
N GLY A 99 9.02 22.80 -24.38
CA GLY A 99 10.31 22.59 -23.78
C GLY A 99 10.38 22.81 -22.25
N PRO A 100 11.61 22.85 -21.69
CA PRO A 100 11.86 22.89 -20.25
C PRO A 100 11.43 24.20 -19.55
N LEU A 101 11.28 25.28 -20.31
CA LEU A 101 10.88 26.60 -19.84
C LEU A 101 9.35 26.81 -19.77
N GLY A 102 8.55 25.76 -19.98
CA GLY A 102 7.08 25.85 -19.90
C GLY A 102 6.59 26.31 -18.54
N ILE A 103 5.55 27.15 -18.53
CA ILE A 103 4.87 27.62 -17.33
C ILE A 103 3.97 26.51 -16.78
N LEU A 104 3.90 26.34 -15.47
CA LEU A 104 3.02 25.36 -14.82
C LEU A 104 1.54 25.59 -15.17
N ASP A 105 0.84 24.54 -15.59
CA ASP A 105 -0.60 24.59 -15.90
C ASP A 105 -1.44 24.29 -14.66
N PHE A 106 -1.48 25.25 -13.72
CA PHE A 106 -2.24 25.08 -12.49
C PHE A 106 -3.72 24.86 -12.70
N LYS A 107 -4.31 25.46 -13.76
CA LYS A 107 -5.73 25.29 -14.05
C LYS A 107 -6.05 23.83 -14.34
N ASN A 108 -5.34 23.24 -15.30
CA ASN A 108 -5.55 21.85 -15.69
C ASN A 108 -5.18 20.90 -14.54
N MET A 109 -4.07 21.13 -13.83
CA MET A 109 -3.71 20.33 -12.65
C MET A 109 -4.78 20.36 -11.55
N ASN A 110 -5.41 21.50 -11.28
CA ASN A 110 -6.49 21.64 -10.31
C ASN A 110 -7.73 20.83 -10.74
N GLU A 111 -8.15 20.95 -12.00
CA GLU A 111 -9.29 20.23 -12.53
C GLU A 111 -9.09 18.71 -12.45
N ILE A 112 -7.91 18.22 -12.83
CA ILE A 112 -7.54 16.81 -12.73
C ILE A 112 -7.53 16.35 -11.26
N THR A 113 -6.93 17.12 -10.36
CA THR A 113 -6.87 16.76 -8.93
C THR A 113 -8.26 16.58 -8.35
N ILE A 114 -9.18 17.51 -8.62
CA ILE A 114 -10.57 17.41 -8.16
C ILE A 114 -11.24 16.16 -8.73
N ALA A 115 -11.09 15.92 -10.03
CA ALA A 115 -11.71 14.78 -10.70
C ALA A 115 -11.20 13.44 -10.18
N GLU A 116 -9.88 13.29 -10.02
CA GLU A 116 -9.27 12.03 -9.58
C GLU A 116 -9.59 11.73 -8.10
N MET A 117 -9.57 12.74 -7.24
CA MET A 117 -9.99 12.59 -5.85
C MET A 117 -11.48 12.23 -5.74
N GLY A 118 -12.31 12.81 -6.61
CA GLY A 118 -13.75 12.52 -6.69
C GLY A 118 -14.03 11.06 -7.07
N LYS A 119 -13.29 10.48 -8.01
CA LYS A 119 -13.45 9.07 -8.44
C LYS A 119 -13.31 8.08 -7.29
N ILE A 120 -12.42 8.33 -6.37
CA ILE A 120 -12.19 7.48 -5.19
C ILE A 120 -12.93 7.97 -3.94
N GLY A 121 -13.80 8.98 -4.10
CA GLY A 121 -14.82 9.34 -3.12
C GLY A 121 -14.49 10.44 -2.16
N ILE A 122 -13.51 11.29 -2.48
CA ILE A 122 -13.26 12.53 -1.73
C ILE A 122 -13.55 13.73 -2.62
N ASN A 123 -14.52 14.54 -2.19
CA ASN A 123 -14.79 15.81 -2.83
C ASN A 123 -13.87 16.87 -2.22
N ILE A 124 -13.01 17.45 -3.05
CA ILE A 124 -12.17 18.59 -2.72
C ILE A 124 -12.83 19.84 -3.32
N SER A 125 -13.26 20.75 -2.47
CA SER A 125 -13.84 22.02 -2.92
C SER A 125 -12.78 23.03 -3.35
N ASP A 126 -11.61 23.00 -2.70
CA ASP A 126 -10.48 23.88 -3.01
C ASP A 126 -9.18 23.07 -3.15
N PRO A 127 -8.72 22.78 -4.39
CA PRO A 127 -7.49 22.06 -4.61
C PRO A 127 -6.23 22.87 -4.29
N THR A 128 -6.39 24.17 -4.03
CA THR A 128 -5.29 25.07 -3.62
C THR A 128 -5.09 25.09 -2.12
N GLN A 129 -6.00 24.51 -1.31
CA GLN A 129 -5.83 24.40 0.13
C GLN A 129 -4.53 23.65 0.49
N LEU A 130 -3.94 23.98 1.63
CA LEU A 130 -2.73 23.32 2.12
C LEU A 130 -3.05 21.88 2.57
N VAL A 131 -2.18 20.93 2.23
CA VAL A 131 -2.32 19.51 2.67
C VAL A 131 -2.33 19.41 4.19
N GLY A 132 -1.64 20.31 4.90
CA GLY A 132 -1.66 20.36 6.36
C GLY A 132 -3.05 20.57 6.98
N THR A 133 -4.00 21.15 6.25
CA THR A 133 -5.39 21.36 6.71
C THR A 133 -6.30 20.15 6.48
N MET A 134 -5.84 19.14 5.73
CA MET A 134 -6.59 17.92 5.45
C MET A 134 -6.58 16.97 6.65
N SER A 135 -7.66 16.18 6.81
CA SER A 135 -7.66 15.07 7.75
C SER A 135 -6.63 13.98 7.35
N GLY A 136 -6.23 13.14 8.30
CA GLY A 136 -5.32 12.02 8.02
C GLY A 136 -5.86 11.09 6.93
N GLY A 137 -7.16 10.76 6.97
CA GLY A 137 -7.83 9.96 5.95
C GLY A 137 -7.82 10.61 4.57
N GLN A 138 -8.03 11.92 4.50
CA GLN A 138 -7.96 12.65 3.24
C GLN A 138 -6.53 12.67 2.66
N ARG A 139 -5.51 12.83 3.51
CA ARG A 139 -4.10 12.75 3.07
C ARG A 139 -3.77 11.36 2.53
N GLN A 140 -4.23 10.31 3.20
CA GLN A 140 -4.06 8.93 2.75
C GLN A 140 -4.70 8.71 1.37
N THR A 141 -5.94 9.20 1.19
CA THR A 141 -6.63 9.10 -0.09
C THR A 141 -5.94 9.92 -1.19
N LEU A 142 -5.38 11.09 -0.87
CA LEU A 142 -4.57 11.88 -1.82
C LEU A 142 -3.38 11.07 -2.34
N ALA A 143 -2.65 10.37 -1.46
CA ALA A 143 -1.53 9.53 -1.86
C ALA A 143 -1.97 8.34 -2.73
N ILE A 144 -3.10 7.72 -2.41
CA ILE A 144 -3.71 6.63 -3.20
C ILE A 144 -4.12 7.14 -4.60
N ALA A 145 -4.86 8.25 -4.67
CA ALA A 145 -5.30 8.85 -5.94
C ALA A 145 -4.11 9.19 -6.85
N ARG A 146 -3.08 9.78 -6.27
CA ARG A 146 -1.85 10.11 -6.96
C ARG A 146 -1.19 8.87 -7.57
N ALA A 147 -1.04 7.79 -6.80
CA ALA A 147 -0.42 6.55 -7.28
C ALA A 147 -1.22 5.96 -8.47
N ILE A 148 -2.55 5.94 -8.38
CA ILE A 148 -3.43 5.44 -9.43
C ILE A 148 -3.35 6.30 -10.69
N TYR A 149 -3.45 7.62 -10.56
CA TYR A 149 -3.39 8.56 -11.68
C TYR A 149 -2.09 8.42 -12.47
N PHE A 150 -0.96 8.20 -11.80
CA PHE A 150 0.34 8.00 -12.44
C PHE A 150 0.59 6.55 -12.89
N GLY A 151 -0.46 5.74 -13.01
CA GLY A 151 -0.44 4.46 -13.72
C GLY A 151 -0.16 3.24 -12.87
N ALA A 152 -0.42 3.28 -11.56
CA ALA A 152 -0.32 2.08 -10.74
C ALA A 152 -1.34 1.03 -11.19
N LYS A 153 -0.84 -0.14 -11.58
CA LYS A 153 -1.60 -1.38 -11.81
C LYS A 153 -1.60 -2.25 -10.56
N ILE A 154 -0.52 -2.16 -9.79
CA ILE A 154 -0.34 -2.80 -8.49
C ILE A 154 -0.15 -1.69 -7.47
N LEU A 155 -1.04 -1.62 -6.50
CA LEU A 155 -1.02 -0.63 -5.43
C LEU A 155 -0.62 -1.31 -4.12
N ILE A 156 0.54 -0.95 -3.60
CA ILE A 156 1.03 -1.40 -2.30
C ILE A 156 0.66 -0.34 -1.26
N LEU A 157 -0.07 -0.73 -0.23
CA LEU A 157 -0.50 0.12 0.88
C LEU A 157 0.14 -0.37 2.17
N ASP A 158 1.10 0.41 2.70
CA ASP A 158 1.83 0.06 3.91
C ASP A 158 1.19 0.73 5.12
N GLU A 159 0.53 -0.06 5.97
CA GLU A 159 -0.18 0.37 7.20
C GLU A 159 -1.10 1.59 6.98
N PRO A 160 -1.99 1.59 5.97
CA PRO A 160 -2.71 2.79 5.53
C PRO A 160 -3.68 3.36 6.57
N THR A 161 -4.02 2.59 7.61
CA THR A 161 -4.94 3.00 8.68
C THR A 161 -4.24 3.25 10.02
N SER A 162 -2.92 3.10 10.07
CA SER A 162 -2.16 3.35 11.29
C SER A 162 -2.21 4.84 11.66
N ALA A 163 -2.12 5.12 12.96
CA ALA A 163 -2.15 6.49 13.51
C ALA A 163 -3.36 7.35 13.11
N LEU A 164 -4.45 6.74 12.65
CA LEU A 164 -5.72 7.40 12.31
C LEU A 164 -6.80 7.11 13.34
N GLY A 165 -7.67 8.10 13.60
CA GLY A 165 -8.88 7.87 14.40
C GLY A 165 -9.89 6.98 13.66
N GLN A 166 -10.78 6.29 14.37
CA GLN A 166 -11.72 5.29 13.82
C GLN A 166 -12.50 5.78 12.59
N LYS A 167 -13.00 7.02 12.61
CA LYS A 167 -13.72 7.61 11.48
C LYS A 167 -12.83 7.71 10.24
N GLN A 168 -11.59 8.16 10.40
CA GLN A 168 -10.63 8.32 9.32
C GLN A 168 -10.18 6.96 8.77
N GLN A 169 -9.98 5.95 9.65
CA GLN A 169 -9.70 4.57 9.25
C GLN A 169 -10.79 4.03 8.33
N MET A 170 -12.05 4.24 8.71
CA MET A 170 -13.19 3.79 7.90
C MET A 170 -13.28 4.52 6.55
N GLU A 171 -12.92 5.81 6.49
CA GLU A 171 -12.83 6.58 5.24
C GLU A 171 -11.77 5.97 4.30
N VAL A 172 -10.60 5.61 4.84
CA VAL A 172 -9.52 4.95 4.07
C VAL A 172 -9.96 3.56 3.58
N LEU A 173 -10.56 2.74 4.42
CA LEU A 173 -11.06 1.41 4.02
C LEU A 173 -12.12 1.52 2.91
N LYS A 174 -13.02 2.49 2.98
CA LYS A 174 -13.98 2.78 1.91
C LYS A 174 -13.30 3.18 0.61
N THR A 175 -12.23 3.98 0.70
CA THR A 175 -11.43 4.35 -0.47
C THR A 175 -10.78 3.13 -1.11
N ILE A 176 -10.15 2.25 -0.32
CA ILE A 176 -9.55 1.00 -0.82
C ILE A 176 -10.60 0.13 -1.50
N LYS A 177 -11.79 0.02 -0.90
CA LYS A 177 -12.91 -0.73 -1.50
C LYS A 177 -13.39 -0.16 -2.83
N LYS A 178 -13.43 1.17 -2.97
CA LYS A 178 -13.75 1.82 -4.25
C LYS A 178 -12.68 1.55 -5.30
N VAL A 179 -11.39 1.62 -4.92
CA VAL A 179 -10.29 1.28 -5.84
C VAL A 179 -10.38 -0.17 -6.29
N GLN A 180 -10.69 -1.10 -5.39
CA GLN A 180 -10.94 -2.50 -5.73
C GLN A 180 -12.06 -2.65 -6.77
N GLN A 181 -13.17 -1.91 -6.59
CA GLN A 181 -14.33 -1.94 -7.50
C GLN A 181 -14.03 -1.43 -8.91
N LEU A 182 -12.92 -0.69 -9.13
CA LEU A 182 -12.46 -0.35 -10.48
C LEU A 182 -12.08 -1.60 -11.28
N GLY A 183 -11.72 -2.70 -10.61
CA GLY A 183 -11.51 -4.03 -11.19
C GLY A 183 -10.18 -4.24 -11.92
N ASN A 184 -9.40 -3.20 -12.12
CA ASN A 184 -8.16 -3.22 -12.91
C ASN A 184 -6.88 -3.01 -12.09
N ILE A 185 -6.99 -2.80 -10.77
CA ILE A 185 -5.86 -2.55 -9.87
C ILE A 185 -5.75 -3.72 -8.90
N ALA A 186 -4.57 -4.34 -8.83
CA ALA A 186 -4.21 -5.31 -7.81
C ALA A 186 -3.76 -4.55 -6.54
N ILE A 187 -4.31 -4.88 -5.38
CA ILE A 187 -4.00 -4.17 -4.13
C ILE A 187 -3.30 -5.11 -3.16
N ILE A 188 -2.09 -4.75 -2.72
CA ILE A 188 -1.40 -5.40 -1.62
C ILE A 188 -1.57 -4.52 -0.38
N LEU A 189 -2.36 -4.99 0.57
CA LEU A 189 -2.61 -4.30 1.83
C LEU A 189 -1.72 -4.88 2.91
N ILE A 190 -0.78 -4.11 3.42
CA ILE A 190 0.03 -4.52 4.56
C ILE A 190 -0.58 -3.88 5.81
N THR A 191 -0.88 -4.71 6.80
CA THR A 191 -1.37 -4.22 8.08
C THR A 191 -1.16 -5.26 9.18
N HIS A 192 -1.07 -4.81 10.42
CA HIS A 192 -1.14 -5.64 11.62
C HIS A 192 -2.56 -5.66 12.21
N ASN A 193 -3.51 -4.90 11.63
CA ASN A 193 -4.90 -4.84 12.09
C ASN A 193 -5.74 -5.90 11.37
N GLU A 194 -6.00 -7.03 12.05
CA GLU A 194 -6.80 -8.14 11.51
C GLU A 194 -8.22 -7.73 11.15
N ILE A 195 -8.83 -6.85 11.94
CA ILE A 195 -10.22 -6.42 11.74
C ILE A 195 -10.32 -5.67 10.42
N HIS A 196 -9.41 -4.73 10.17
CA HIS A 196 -9.39 -3.98 8.92
C HIS A 196 -9.13 -4.88 7.71
N ALA A 197 -8.16 -5.80 7.84
CA ALA A 197 -7.87 -6.75 6.78
C ALA A 197 -9.10 -7.62 6.44
N ARG A 198 -9.77 -8.16 7.45
CA ARG A 198 -10.97 -9.01 7.27
C ARG A 198 -12.14 -8.27 6.64
N LEU A 199 -12.27 -6.96 6.86
CA LEU A 199 -13.35 -6.15 6.28
C LEU A 199 -13.23 -5.97 4.77
N ILE A 200 -12.00 -5.99 4.21
CA ILE A 200 -11.80 -5.60 2.81
C ILE A 200 -11.00 -6.58 1.97
N ALA A 201 -10.21 -7.47 2.57
CA ALA A 201 -9.35 -8.39 1.80
C ALA A 201 -10.13 -9.59 1.26
N ASP A 202 -9.77 -10.00 0.05
CA ASP A 202 -10.27 -11.21 -0.61
C ASP A 202 -9.39 -12.41 -0.29
N ARG A 203 -8.09 -12.16 -0.05
CA ARG A 203 -7.09 -13.17 0.26
C ARG A 203 -6.11 -12.67 1.31
N PHE A 204 -5.54 -13.60 2.05
CA PHE A 204 -4.52 -13.37 3.06
C PHE A 204 -3.25 -14.14 2.77
N THR A 205 -2.12 -13.54 3.12
CA THR A 205 -0.83 -14.23 3.30
C THR A 205 -0.24 -13.78 4.64
N PHE A 206 0.19 -14.75 5.43
CA PHE A 206 0.76 -14.52 6.76
C PHE A 206 2.26 -14.75 6.70
N LEU A 207 3.02 -13.74 7.12
CA LEU A 207 4.47 -13.80 7.24
C LEU A 207 4.88 -13.92 8.71
N SER A 208 5.84 -14.79 8.98
CA SER A 208 6.54 -14.88 10.26
C SER A 208 8.01 -15.16 9.98
N LEU A 209 8.90 -14.43 10.63
CA LEU A 209 10.36 -14.60 10.54
C LEU A 209 10.89 -14.74 9.09
N GLY A 210 10.28 -14.03 8.15
CA GLY A 210 10.67 -14.02 6.75
C GLY A 210 10.12 -15.17 5.90
N GLU A 211 9.22 -15.98 6.43
CA GLU A 211 8.58 -17.11 5.74
C GLU A 211 7.06 -16.97 5.70
N VAL A 212 6.42 -17.60 4.72
CA VAL A 212 4.96 -17.70 4.65
C VAL A 212 4.51 -18.87 5.53
N ILE A 213 3.79 -18.57 6.60
CA ILE A 213 3.25 -19.57 7.53
C ILE A 213 1.80 -19.95 7.24
N GLY A 214 1.14 -19.25 6.32
CA GLY A 214 -0.22 -19.54 5.89
C GLY A 214 -0.68 -18.58 4.80
N SER A 215 -1.60 -19.04 3.97
CA SER A 215 -2.30 -18.23 2.99
C SER A 215 -3.64 -18.86 2.66
N GLY A 216 -4.62 -18.04 2.26
CA GLY A 216 -5.95 -18.52 1.88
C GLY A 216 -6.88 -17.40 1.48
N LYS A 217 -8.06 -17.76 0.97
CA LYS A 217 -9.12 -16.80 0.69
C LYS A 217 -9.82 -16.38 1.98
N SER A 218 -10.31 -15.15 2.02
CA SER A 218 -11.07 -14.63 3.16
C SER A 218 -12.30 -15.48 3.50
N SER A 219 -12.91 -16.12 2.50
CA SER A 219 -14.05 -17.02 2.69
C SER A 219 -13.70 -18.37 3.32
N GLU A 220 -12.42 -18.75 3.32
CA GLU A 220 -11.93 -20.05 3.79
C GLU A 220 -11.31 -19.96 5.19
N LEU A 221 -10.95 -18.77 5.64
CA LEU A 221 -10.26 -18.52 6.92
C LEU A 221 -11.22 -17.93 7.95
N GLY A 222 -11.42 -18.62 9.05
CA GLY A 222 -12.16 -18.12 10.21
C GLY A 222 -11.42 -17.02 10.96
N GLY A 223 -12.13 -16.27 11.83
CA GLY A 223 -11.51 -15.22 12.66
C GLY A 223 -10.39 -15.74 13.57
N ASP A 224 -10.59 -16.92 14.13
CA ASP A 224 -9.61 -17.54 15.04
C ASP A 224 -8.38 -18.04 14.27
N ASP A 225 -8.54 -18.50 13.02
CA ASP A 225 -7.40 -18.87 12.17
C ASP A 225 -6.52 -17.65 11.85
N VAL A 226 -7.15 -16.52 11.51
CA VAL A 226 -6.44 -15.26 11.23
C VAL A 226 -5.66 -14.81 12.46
N LYS A 227 -6.29 -14.81 13.66
CA LYS A 227 -5.61 -14.46 14.93
C LYS A 227 -4.43 -15.36 15.22
N ARG A 228 -4.63 -16.67 15.12
CA ARG A 228 -3.58 -17.67 15.37
C ARG A 228 -2.39 -17.49 14.41
N LEU A 229 -2.65 -17.30 13.12
CA LEU A 229 -1.60 -17.10 12.13
C LEU A 229 -0.89 -15.74 12.30
N MET A 230 -1.60 -14.69 12.73
CA MET A 230 -0.96 -13.40 13.05
C MET A 230 -0.04 -13.49 14.28
N ALA A 231 -0.39 -14.29 15.27
CA ALA A 231 0.47 -14.56 16.44
C ALA A 231 1.64 -15.51 16.12
N GLY A 232 1.99 -15.70 14.84
CA GLY A 232 3.09 -16.57 14.45
C GLY A 232 2.78 -18.07 14.52
N GLY A 233 1.49 -18.43 14.57
CA GLY A 233 1.03 -19.81 14.68
C GLY A 233 1.06 -20.37 16.10
N ALA A 234 1.62 -19.64 17.06
CA ALA A 234 1.59 -20.04 18.48
C ALA A 234 0.15 -19.98 19.03
N GLN A 235 -0.24 -20.95 19.79
CA GLN A 235 -1.50 -20.89 20.52
C GLN A 235 -1.35 -19.95 21.72
N ILE A 236 -2.37 -19.15 22.02
CA ILE A 236 -2.39 -18.26 23.20
C ILE A 236 -2.05 -19.03 24.48
N GLY A 237 -2.41 -20.33 24.54
CA GLY A 237 -2.05 -21.23 25.65
C GLY A 237 -0.55 -21.51 25.79
N ASP A 238 0.23 -21.42 24.71
CA ASP A 238 1.68 -21.61 24.79
C ASP A 238 2.35 -20.35 25.33
N LEU A 239 1.86 -19.17 24.94
CA LEU A 239 2.30 -17.88 25.50
C LEU A 239 1.94 -17.75 27.01
N ALA A 240 0.77 -18.25 27.42
CA ALA A 240 0.38 -18.26 28.82
C ALA A 240 1.31 -19.16 29.65
N LYS A 241 1.69 -20.34 29.13
CA LYS A 241 2.65 -21.24 29.81
C LYS A 241 4.06 -20.62 29.92
N GLU A 242 4.51 -19.88 28.92
CA GLU A 242 5.79 -19.17 29.00
C GLU A 242 5.76 -18.06 30.06
N LEU A 243 4.65 -17.36 30.23
CA LEU A 243 4.48 -16.35 31.28
C LEU A 243 4.37 -16.96 32.69
N GLU A 244 3.79 -18.15 32.83
CA GLU A 244 3.72 -18.87 34.09
C GLU A 244 5.06 -19.51 34.50
N ALA A 245 6.00 -19.64 33.56
CA ALA A 245 7.33 -20.23 33.82
C ALA A 245 8.38 -19.19 34.26
N VAL A 246 8.03 -17.91 34.38
CA VAL A 246 8.86 -16.79 34.87
C VAL A 246 8.52 -16.50 36.34
#